data_9a1ed21dd53b847d1a1ed45754b3d14d
#
_entry.id   9a1ed21dd53b847d1a1ed45754b3d14d
#
_cell.length_a   1.000
_cell.length_b   1.000
_cell.length_c   1.000
_cell.angle_alpha   90.00
_cell.angle_beta   90.00
_cell.angle_gamma   90.00
#
_symmetry.space_group_name_H-M   'P 1'
#
loop_
_entity.id
_entity.type
_entity.pdbx_description
1 polymer ?
#
loop_
_entity_poly.entity_id
_entity_poly.type
_entity_poly.pdbx_seq_one_letter_code
_entity_poly.pdbx_strand_id
1 'polypeptide(L)'
;MQATSPCAHSPSASTVRNGWCLPGSPLPSTNIKIRSLANHVSAPEFNPFNPEFRAHPYPFYDALRSQDPVHTTEFGMVVLTRYDDVSTTLKSADFSRDVEKYSTQATSEARQRRRDMQRERTKSILNLDPPDHTRLRRIVSKSFTPSAMEKLRGRIQQLVDTVLDAAHERGSIELIDDLAFPVPFQVISDLLNMPTERADEMREWSQIITNSLEPTATDEELAQSDAAVAQLVPYLTSIIEERRKNLGDDMLSSLITAEEAGDKMTTDELMAFLVLLYIAGHETTVNLIGNSTLALLRHPDQASLVHQHGLNSQAIDELLRFDGPVQHTVRIPLKPVQYEAHGNTFAIEPGTVVLTSLGAANHDPALFDAPHELRLDRPNSHRHMAFASGIHYCLGSALAKLEVEVAVGTLFQRFPNMHIIGTPSWRDRLTIRGVNQLQLSLS
;
A
#
# COMPACT_ATOMS: atom_id res chain seq x y z
N MET A 1 61.82 7.85 38.01
CA MET A 1 61.69 9.29 38.27
C MET A 1 60.42 9.76 37.65
N GLN A 2 59.51 10.04 38.50
CA GLN A 2 58.49 11.10 38.54
C GLN A 2 57.68 11.28 37.26
N ALA A 3 56.45 10.88 37.21
CA ALA A 3 55.21 11.48 37.79
C ALA A 3 54.93 12.87 37.18
N THR A 4 53.82 12.97 36.44
CA THR A 4 52.69 13.82 36.78
C THR A 4 51.57 13.68 35.71
N SER A 5 50.43 13.22 36.15
CA SER A 5 49.13 13.55 35.56
C SER A 5 48.78 15.00 35.92
N PRO A 6 48.00 15.74 35.11
CA PRO A 6 46.64 15.92 35.52
C PRO A 6 45.55 16.17 34.44
N CYS A 7 44.35 16.01 34.91
CA CYS A 7 43.09 16.70 34.62
C CYS A 7 42.32 16.41 33.35
N ALA A 8 41.19 15.81 33.62
CA ALA A 8 39.96 15.74 32.87
C ALA A 8 39.44 17.09 32.36
N HIS A 9 39.03 17.14 31.10
CA HIS A 9 37.96 18.05 30.65
C HIS A 9 37.03 17.31 29.70
N SER A 10 35.85 17.10 30.15
CA SER A 10 34.69 16.71 29.35
C SER A 10 34.32 17.82 28.36
N PRO A 11 34.05 17.54 27.09
CA PRO A 11 33.38 18.49 26.23
C PRO A 11 31.83 18.27 26.34
N SER A 12 31.20 19.36 26.67
CA SER A 12 29.76 19.60 26.62
C SER A 12 29.12 19.22 25.29
N ALA A 13 27.94 18.65 25.39
CA ALA A 13 26.99 18.42 24.29
C ALA A 13 26.76 19.72 23.49
N SER A 14 27.16 19.75 22.23
CA SER A 14 26.75 20.76 21.27
C SER A 14 25.51 20.27 20.54
N THR A 15 24.38 20.87 20.92
CA THR A 15 23.10 20.84 20.20
C THR A 15 23.31 21.39 18.79
N VAL A 16 23.25 20.52 17.80
CA VAL A 16 23.13 20.93 16.39
C VAL A 16 21.68 21.32 16.16
N ARG A 17 21.42 22.62 16.20
CA ARG A 17 20.18 23.20 15.67
C ARG A 17 20.33 23.31 14.15
N ASN A 18 19.66 22.45 13.42
CA ASN A 18 19.43 22.66 11.98
C ASN A 18 18.38 23.75 11.83
N GLY A 19 18.84 24.99 11.69
CA GLY A 19 18.00 26.13 11.36
C GLY A 19 17.70 26.18 9.87
N TRP A 20 16.46 25.96 9.49
CA TRP A 20 15.95 26.31 8.18
C TRP A 20 15.46 27.76 8.24
N CYS A 21 16.25 28.69 7.70
CA CYS A 21 15.81 30.07 7.44
C CYS A 21 15.01 30.11 6.14
N LEU A 22 13.73 30.44 6.21
CA LEU A 22 12.92 30.84 5.07
C LEU A 22 13.07 32.37 4.86
N PRO A 23 13.23 32.86 3.61
CA PRO A 23 13.15 34.29 3.33
C PRO A 23 11.70 34.76 3.42
N GLY A 24 11.47 35.83 4.15
CA GLY A 24 10.16 36.39 4.43
C GLY A 24 9.46 36.98 3.22
N SER A 25 8.19 36.62 3.07
CA SER A 25 7.17 37.43 2.39
C SER A 25 5.90 37.41 3.27
N PRO A 26 5.20 38.53 3.44
CA PRO A 26 4.06 38.61 4.34
C PRO A 26 2.85 37.85 3.76
N LEU A 27 2.34 36.90 4.53
CA LEU A 27 1.05 36.26 4.27
C LEU A 27 -0.12 37.23 4.57
N PRO A 28 -1.22 37.18 3.82
CA PRO A 28 -2.41 37.91 4.13
C PRO A 28 -3.03 37.40 5.45
N SER A 29 -3.36 38.33 6.32
CA SER A 29 -3.99 38.11 7.61
C SER A 29 -5.42 37.60 7.45
N THR A 30 -5.60 36.27 7.53
CA THR A 30 -6.90 35.67 7.81
C THR A 30 -6.97 35.37 9.31
N ASN A 31 -7.95 35.95 9.98
CA ASN A 31 -8.21 35.80 11.42
C ASN A 31 -8.55 34.35 11.75
N ILE A 32 -7.56 33.54 12.08
CA ILE A 32 -7.75 32.27 12.76
C ILE A 32 -7.86 32.58 14.25
N LYS A 33 -9.03 32.37 14.83
CA LYS A 33 -9.25 32.46 16.27
C LYS A 33 -8.40 31.38 16.97
N ILE A 34 -7.27 31.78 17.54
CA ILE A 34 -6.47 30.97 18.45
C ILE A 34 -7.29 30.75 19.72
N ARG A 35 -7.71 29.51 19.97
CA ARG A 35 -8.31 29.12 21.25
C ARG A 35 -7.23 28.99 22.32
N SER A 36 -7.54 29.50 23.50
CA SER A 36 -6.74 29.58 24.71
C SER A 36 -6.21 28.21 25.18
N LEU A 37 -4.96 28.21 25.62
CA LEU A 37 -4.25 27.15 26.33
C LEU A 37 -4.96 26.78 27.63
N ALA A 38 -5.51 25.57 27.69
CA ALA A 38 -5.89 24.93 28.95
C ALA A 38 -5.65 23.42 28.78
N ASN A 39 -4.71 22.90 29.59
CA ASN A 39 -4.37 21.50 29.82
C ASN A 39 -3.85 20.71 28.60
N HIS A 40 -2.53 20.69 28.41
CA HIS A 40 -1.85 19.86 27.42
C HIS A 40 -1.82 18.38 27.84
N VAL A 41 -2.85 17.63 27.49
CA VAL A 41 -2.63 16.31 26.90
C VAL A 41 -2.20 16.64 25.48
N SER A 42 -0.99 16.24 25.06
CA SER A 42 -0.53 16.48 23.68
C SER A 42 -1.59 15.93 22.74
N ALA A 43 -2.07 16.78 21.80
CA ALA A 43 -3.05 16.36 20.81
C ALA A 43 -2.49 15.15 20.05
N PRO A 44 -3.31 14.15 19.70
CA PRO A 44 -2.85 13.00 18.93
C PRO A 44 -2.28 13.49 17.60
N GLU A 45 -1.08 13.03 17.26
CA GLU A 45 -0.34 13.49 16.10
C GLU A 45 -0.30 12.39 15.04
N PHE A 46 -0.63 12.74 13.79
CA PHE A 46 -0.34 11.91 12.63
C PHE A 46 1.09 12.21 12.17
N ASN A 47 2.04 11.41 12.65
CA ASN A 47 3.46 11.61 12.34
C ASN A 47 4.02 10.44 11.51
N PRO A 48 4.08 10.57 10.18
CA PRO A 48 4.62 9.52 9.31
C PRO A 48 6.12 9.28 9.48
N PHE A 49 6.84 10.17 10.16
CA PHE A 49 8.28 10.04 10.42
C PHE A 49 8.57 9.31 11.74
N ASN A 50 7.56 9.08 12.57
CA ASN A 50 7.71 8.33 13.82
C ASN A 50 7.80 6.82 13.54
N PRO A 51 8.94 6.14 13.85
CA PRO A 51 9.09 4.70 13.66
C PRO A 51 8.07 3.86 14.43
N GLU A 52 7.67 4.30 15.63
CA GLU A 52 6.66 3.61 16.43
C GLU A 52 5.29 3.68 15.76
N PHE A 53 4.93 4.85 15.22
CA PHE A 53 3.70 4.99 14.42
C PHE A 53 3.69 4.03 13.23
N ARG A 54 4.81 3.92 12.49
CA ARG A 54 4.89 3.00 11.34
C ARG A 54 4.84 1.53 11.75
N ALA A 55 5.49 1.17 12.85
CA ALA A 55 5.47 -0.20 13.38
C ALA A 55 4.12 -0.60 13.99
N HIS A 56 3.44 0.33 14.68
CA HIS A 56 2.22 0.09 15.44
C HIS A 56 1.21 1.24 15.27
N PRO A 57 0.59 1.44 14.08
CA PRO A 57 -0.23 2.61 13.79
C PRO A 57 -1.58 2.64 14.51
N TYR A 58 -2.13 1.49 14.90
CA TYR A 58 -3.51 1.36 15.38
C TYR A 58 -3.82 2.16 16.65
N PRO A 59 -2.98 2.18 17.71
CA PRO A 59 -3.22 3.05 18.87
C PRO A 59 -3.26 4.55 18.53
N PHE A 60 -2.44 4.97 17.55
CA PHE A 60 -2.45 6.36 17.08
C PHE A 60 -3.72 6.67 16.29
N TYR A 61 -4.19 5.74 15.45
CA TYR A 61 -5.46 5.89 14.74
C TYR A 61 -6.65 5.97 15.71
N ASP A 62 -6.64 5.20 16.80
CA ASP A 62 -7.69 5.26 17.83
C ASP A 62 -7.70 6.60 18.54
N ALA A 63 -6.52 7.12 18.89
CA ALA A 63 -6.39 8.44 19.50
C ALA A 63 -6.88 9.54 18.55
N LEU A 64 -6.48 9.52 17.27
CA LEU A 64 -6.96 10.46 16.24
C LEU A 64 -8.48 10.35 16.08
N ARG A 65 -9.01 9.13 15.89
CA ARG A 65 -10.45 8.91 15.67
C ARG A 65 -11.30 9.43 16.83
N SER A 66 -10.82 9.26 18.08
CA SER A 66 -11.55 9.67 19.27
C SER A 66 -11.44 11.16 19.58
N GLN A 67 -10.34 11.82 19.24
CA GLN A 67 -10.06 13.20 19.65
C GLN A 67 -10.11 14.20 18.49
N ASP A 68 -9.64 13.82 17.30
CA ASP A 68 -9.53 14.67 16.10
C ASP A 68 -9.72 13.85 14.81
N PRO A 69 -10.93 13.32 14.57
CA PRO A 69 -11.20 12.38 13.47
C PRO A 69 -11.05 12.97 12.07
N VAL A 70 -11.03 14.30 11.96
CA VAL A 70 -10.75 15.06 10.72
C VAL A 70 -9.50 15.89 10.98
N HIS A 71 -8.37 15.18 11.08
CA HIS A 71 -7.10 15.75 11.51
C HIS A 71 -6.42 16.54 10.39
N THR A 72 -6.01 17.78 10.67
CA THR A 72 -5.17 18.55 9.74
C THR A 72 -3.72 18.48 10.20
N THR A 73 -2.86 17.88 9.35
CA THR A 73 -1.43 17.75 9.62
C THR A 73 -0.71 19.11 9.48
N GLU A 74 0.49 19.21 10.05
CA GLU A 74 1.36 20.39 9.89
C GLU A 74 1.71 20.70 8.41
N PHE A 75 1.60 19.71 7.52
CA PHE A 75 1.83 19.85 6.08
C PHE A 75 0.57 20.26 5.31
N GLY A 76 -0.54 20.56 5.99
CA GLY A 76 -1.80 20.96 5.39
C GLY A 76 -2.60 19.82 4.73
N MET A 77 -2.23 18.57 4.98
CA MET A 77 -3.04 17.42 4.58
C MET A 77 -4.13 17.16 5.62
N VAL A 78 -5.26 16.65 5.17
CA VAL A 78 -6.35 16.20 6.06
C VAL A 78 -6.37 14.68 6.13
N VAL A 79 -6.40 14.12 7.33
CA VAL A 79 -6.48 12.67 7.58
C VAL A 79 -7.88 12.33 8.11
N LEU A 80 -8.57 11.43 7.44
CA LEU A 80 -9.87 10.90 7.84
C LEU A 80 -9.68 9.52 8.46
N THR A 81 -10.22 9.32 9.68
CA THR A 81 -10.00 8.09 10.47
C THR A 81 -11.27 7.30 10.76
N ARG A 82 -12.49 7.90 10.64
CA ARG A 82 -13.74 7.19 10.86
C ARG A 82 -14.17 6.43 9.61
N TYR A 83 -14.75 5.25 9.80
CA TYR A 83 -15.21 4.39 8.71
C TYR A 83 -16.17 5.10 7.74
N ASP A 84 -17.18 5.80 8.26
CA ASP A 84 -18.19 6.44 7.43
C ASP A 84 -17.63 7.59 6.60
N ASP A 85 -16.70 8.39 7.16
CA ASP A 85 -16.04 9.47 6.43
C ASP A 85 -15.16 8.93 5.31
N VAL A 86 -14.37 7.90 5.60
CA VAL A 86 -13.52 7.21 4.61
C VAL A 86 -14.39 6.60 3.51
N SER A 87 -15.45 5.85 3.88
CA SER A 87 -16.35 5.20 2.93
C SER A 87 -17.06 6.21 2.02
N THR A 88 -17.57 7.29 2.60
CA THR A 88 -18.27 8.36 1.85
C THR A 88 -17.31 9.05 0.88
N THR A 89 -16.12 9.41 1.34
CA THR A 89 -15.08 10.04 0.52
C THR A 89 -14.67 9.17 -0.66
N LEU A 90 -14.46 7.87 -0.43
CA LEU A 90 -14.04 6.93 -1.48
C LEU A 90 -15.10 6.71 -2.57
N LYS A 91 -16.37 6.88 -2.24
CA LYS A 91 -17.50 6.68 -3.15
C LYS A 91 -17.97 7.96 -3.83
N SER A 92 -17.56 9.11 -3.33
CA SER A 92 -18.05 10.41 -3.80
C SER A 92 -17.41 10.82 -5.12
N ALA A 93 -18.23 11.30 -6.07
CA ALA A 93 -17.77 11.92 -7.29
C ALA A 93 -17.19 13.34 -7.09
N ASP A 94 -17.32 13.91 -5.89
CA ASP A 94 -16.77 15.20 -5.53
C ASP A 94 -15.26 15.14 -5.26
N PHE A 95 -14.68 13.95 -5.31
CA PHE A 95 -13.26 13.71 -5.08
C PHE A 95 -12.58 13.11 -6.30
N SER A 96 -11.38 13.59 -6.56
CA SER A 96 -10.49 13.12 -7.61
C SER A 96 -9.36 12.26 -7.08
N ARG A 97 -8.81 11.42 -7.95
CA ARG A 97 -7.52 10.73 -7.75
C ARG A 97 -6.37 11.38 -8.53
N ASP A 98 -6.70 12.34 -9.37
CA ASP A 98 -5.73 13.00 -10.22
C ASP A 98 -4.81 13.92 -9.41
N VAL A 99 -3.55 13.51 -9.30
CA VAL A 99 -2.53 14.25 -8.54
C VAL A 99 -2.23 15.64 -9.06
N GLU A 100 -2.59 15.95 -10.31
CA GLU A 100 -2.42 17.29 -10.88
C GLU A 100 -3.40 18.32 -10.29
N LYS A 101 -4.46 17.85 -9.67
CA LYS A 101 -5.45 18.69 -9.01
C LYS A 101 -5.05 19.16 -7.61
N TYR A 102 -3.83 18.80 -7.13
CA TYR A 102 -3.30 19.31 -5.88
C TYR A 102 -3.02 20.81 -5.97
N SER A 103 -3.47 21.52 -4.95
CA SER A 103 -3.14 22.95 -4.79
C SER A 103 -1.76 23.20 -4.19
N THR A 104 -1.13 22.19 -3.61
CA THR A 104 0.15 22.31 -2.90
C THR A 104 1.33 22.40 -3.87
N GLN A 105 2.24 23.34 -3.63
CA GLN A 105 3.50 23.44 -4.36
C GLN A 105 4.45 22.29 -3.96
N ALA A 106 5.29 21.84 -4.90
CA ALA A 106 6.29 20.85 -4.60
C ALA A 106 7.32 21.40 -3.59
N THR A 107 7.72 20.57 -2.62
CA THR A 107 8.60 20.96 -1.52
C THR A 107 10.07 21.02 -1.91
N SER A 108 10.47 20.45 -3.07
CA SER A 108 11.83 20.49 -3.60
C SER A 108 11.83 20.61 -5.13
N GLU A 109 12.97 21.09 -5.70
CA GLU A 109 13.15 21.13 -7.15
C GLU A 109 13.08 19.75 -7.81
N ALA A 110 13.57 18.70 -7.12
CA ALA A 110 13.48 17.32 -7.61
C ALA A 110 12.01 16.87 -7.72
N ARG A 111 11.19 17.16 -6.70
CA ARG A 111 9.75 16.88 -6.72
C ARG A 111 9.02 17.68 -7.79
N GLN A 112 9.41 18.95 -8.01
CA GLN A 112 8.84 19.77 -9.06
C GLN A 112 9.17 19.22 -10.44
N ARG A 113 10.44 18.90 -10.73
CA ARG A 113 10.87 18.26 -11.99
C ARG A 113 10.12 16.96 -12.25
N ARG A 114 9.97 16.13 -11.20
CA ARG A 114 9.21 14.87 -11.31
C ARG A 114 7.74 15.10 -11.66
N ARG A 115 7.09 16.10 -11.04
CA ARG A 115 5.72 16.50 -11.41
C ARG A 115 5.62 16.89 -12.88
N ASP A 116 6.55 17.71 -13.33
CA ASP A 116 6.54 18.20 -14.73
C ASP A 116 6.73 17.02 -15.70
N MET A 117 7.66 16.10 -15.42
CA MET A 117 7.81 14.86 -16.20
C MET A 117 6.56 13.96 -16.13
N GLN A 118 5.90 13.86 -14.98
CA GLN A 118 4.68 13.06 -14.84
C GLN A 118 3.50 13.64 -15.61
N ARG A 119 3.42 14.97 -15.76
CA ARG A 119 2.40 15.64 -16.58
C ARG A 119 2.51 15.31 -18.06
N GLU A 120 3.73 15.03 -18.54
CA GLU A 120 3.98 14.65 -19.92
C GLU A 120 3.71 13.17 -20.19
N ARG A 121 3.58 12.35 -19.13
CA ARG A 121 3.34 10.90 -19.24
C ARG A 121 1.84 10.59 -19.20
N THR A 122 1.46 9.53 -19.89
CA THR A 122 0.11 8.96 -19.79
C THR A 122 -0.14 8.49 -18.38
N LYS A 123 -1.23 8.98 -17.77
CA LYS A 123 -1.63 8.60 -16.41
C LYS A 123 -2.08 7.15 -16.37
N SER A 124 -1.68 6.45 -15.30
CA SER A 124 -2.25 5.14 -15.02
C SER A 124 -3.72 5.23 -14.62
N ILE A 125 -4.47 4.16 -14.82
CA ILE A 125 -5.88 4.06 -14.42
C ILE A 125 -6.12 4.42 -12.94
N LEU A 126 -5.11 4.24 -12.08
CA LEU A 126 -5.17 4.60 -10.67
C LEU A 126 -5.32 6.10 -10.44
N ASN A 127 -4.79 6.94 -11.34
CA ASN A 127 -4.74 8.40 -11.24
C ASN A 127 -5.67 9.09 -12.25
N LEU A 128 -6.63 8.37 -12.80
CA LEU A 128 -7.65 8.90 -13.72
C LEU A 128 -8.99 9.06 -13.02
N ASP A 129 -9.75 10.05 -13.47
CA ASP A 129 -11.16 10.24 -13.14
C ASP A 129 -12.03 9.87 -14.36
N PRO A 130 -13.36 9.70 -14.18
CA PRO A 130 -14.28 9.61 -15.30
C PRO A 130 -14.18 10.84 -16.22
N PRO A 131 -14.32 10.69 -17.56
CA PRO A 131 -14.75 9.48 -18.27
C PRO A 131 -13.63 8.46 -18.57
N ASP A 132 -12.35 8.89 -18.60
CA ASP A 132 -11.22 8.04 -19.02
C ASP A 132 -11.01 6.86 -18.08
N HIS A 133 -11.12 7.06 -16.75
CA HIS A 133 -11.11 5.96 -15.79
C HIS A 133 -12.17 4.92 -16.14
N THR A 134 -13.41 5.34 -16.41
CA THR A 134 -14.53 4.43 -16.69
C THR A 134 -14.29 3.61 -17.94
N ARG A 135 -13.76 4.26 -18.99
CA ARG A 135 -13.41 3.60 -20.26
C ARG A 135 -12.35 2.53 -20.04
N LEU A 136 -11.21 2.87 -19.48
CA LEU A 136 -10.13 1.92 -19.24
C LEU A 136 -10.52 0.82 -18.27
N ARG A 137 -11.23 1.17 -17.17
CA ARG A 137 -11.70 0.19 -16.18
C ARG A 137 -12.58 -0.88 -16.82
N ARG A 138 -13.49 -0.49 -17.72
CA ARG A 138 -14.38 -1.43 -18.44
C ARG A 138 -13.59 -2.41 -19.31
N ILE A 139 -12.52 -1.94 -19.96
CA ILE A 139 -11.65 -2.78 -20.78
C ILE A 139 -10.91 -3.80 -19.90
N VAL A 140 -10.14 -3.33 -18.91
CA VAL A 140 -9.26 -4.20 -18.12
C VAL A 140 -10.01 -5.15 -17.18
N SER A 141 -11.20 -4.77 -16.69
CA SER A 141 -11.98 -5.59 -15.75
C SER A 141 -12.42 -6.93 -16.34
N LYS A 142 -12.51 -7.06 -17.66
CA LYS A 142 -12.86 -8.32 -18.35
C LYS A 142 -11.80 -9.41 -18.07
N SER A 143 -10.54 -9.04 -17.92
CA SER A 143 -9.44 -9.96 -17.65
C SER A 143 -9.29 -10.33 -16.16
N PHE A 144 -9.93 -9.57 -15.25
CA PHE A 144 -9.80 -9.75 -13.80
C PHE A 144 -11.08 -10.29 -13.12
N THR A 145 -11.85 -11.08 -13.83
CA THR A 145 -13.04 -11.70 -13.23
C THR A 145 -12.66 -12.78 -12.21
N PRO A 146 -13.46 -13.01 -11.15
CA PRO A 146 -13.18 -14.09 -10.19
C PRO A 146 -12.96 -15.45 -10.86
N SER A 147 -13.75 -15.76 -11.89
CA SER A 147 -13.62 -17.03 -12.65
C SER A 147 -12.31 -17.09 -13.46
N ALA A 148 -11.81 -15.96 -13.97
CA ALA A 148 -10.51 -15.93 -14.65
C ALA A 148 -9.35 -16.13 -13.65
N MET A 149 -9.45 -15.51 -12.47
CA MET A 149 -8.43 -15.65 -11.42
C MET A 149 -8.41 -17.07 -10.84
N GLU A 150 -9.57 -17.69 -10.66
CA GLU A 150 -9.67 -19.07 -10.13
C GLU A 150 -8.92 -20.10 -11.00
N LYS A 151 -8.79 -19.87 -12.30
CA LYS A 151 -8.00 -20.73 -13.20
C LYS A 151 -6.52 -20.78 -12.82
N LEU A 152 -6.02 -19.78 -12.11
CA LEU A 152 -4.63 -19.71 -11.65
C LEU A 152 -4.36 -20.55 -10.41
N ARG A 153 -5.40 -21.05 -9.70
CA ARG A 153 -5.27 -21.80 -8.44
C ARG A 153 -4.26 -22.96 -8.54
N GLY A 154 -4.37 -23.78 -9.57
CA GLY A 154 -3.45 -24.91 -9.74
C GLY A 154 -2.00 -24.47 -9.94
N ARG A 155 -1.78 -23.37 -10.65
CA ARG A 155 -0.45 -22.81 -10.86
C ARG A 155 0.11 -22.19 -9.59
N ILE A 156 -0.70 -21.44 -8.85
CA ILE A 156 -0.31 -20.85 -7.57
C ILE A 156 0.04 -21.97 -6.57
N GLN A 157 -0.79 -23.03 -6.50
CA GLN A 157 -0.52 -24.17 -5.63
C GLN A 157 0.84 -24.84 -5.97
N GLN A 158 1.12 -25.06 -7.25
CA GLN A 158 2.39 -25.64 -7.70
C GLN A 158 3.59 -24.79 -7.28
N LEU A 159 3.50 -23.45 -7.42
CA LEU A 159 4.56 -22.53 -7.00
C LEU A 159 4.79 -22.60 -5.48
N VAL A 160 3.70 -22.56 -4.71
CA VAL A 160 3.73 -22.64 -3.25
C VAL A 160 4.32 -23.97 -2.80
N ASP A 161 3.87 -25.11 -3.37
CA ASP A 161 4.38 -26.43 -3.01
C ASP A 161 5.87 -26.56 -3.30
N THR A 162 6.35 -26.07 -4.45
CA THR A 162 7.78 -26.09 -4.80
C THR A 162 8.63 -25.37 -3.76
N VAL A 163 8.18 -24.18 -3.31
CA VAL A 163 8.90 -23.40 -2.29
C VAL A 163 8.86 -24.12 -0.94
N LEU A 164 7.69 -24.62 -0.53
CA LEU A 164 7.50 -25.25 0.77
C LEU A 164 8.19 -26.62 0.86
N ASP A 165 8.34 -27.36 -0.25
CA ASP A 165 9.13 -28.59 -0.29
C ASP A 165 10.62 -28.31 -0.01
N ALA A 166 11.19 -27.32 -0.70
CA ALA A 166 12.57 -26.90 -0.46
C ALA A 166 12.78 -26.34 0.98
N ALA A 167 11.81 -25.61 1.50
CA ALA A 167 11.84 -25.10 2.87
C ALA A 167 11.75 -26.23 3.91
N HIS A 168 10.95 -27.26 3.65
CA HIS A 168 10.83 -28.45 4.50
C HIS A 168 12.18 -29.18 4.64
N GLU A 169 12.90 -29.36 3.53
CA GLU A 169 14.23 -29.96 3.53
C GLU A 169 15.25 -29.17 4.37
N ARG A 170 15.13 -27.82 4.37
CA ARG A 170 15.98 -26.93 5.19
C ARG A 170 15.54 -26.84 6.66
N GLY A 171 14.29 -27.22 6.97
CA GLY A 171 13.69 -27.07 8.30
C GLY A 171 13.34 -25.62 8.69
N SER A 172 13.50 -24.68 7.78
CA SER A 172 13.21 -23.25 8.00
C SER A 172 12.91 -22.52 6.70
N ILE A 173 12.26 -21.36 6.82
CA ILE A 173 11.93 -20.47 5.70
C ILE A 173 12.10 -19.00 6.10
N GLU A 174 12.70 -18.18 5.22
CA GLU A 174 12.50 -16.75 5.26
C GLU A 174 11.24 -16.43 4.45
N LEU A 175 10.15 -16.13 5.15
CA LEU A 175 8.82 -16.07 4.52
C LEU A 175 8.74 -15.07 3.38
N ILE A 176 9.35 -13.88 3.52
CA ILE A 176 9.21 -12.79 2.55
C ILE A 176 9.98 -13.13 1.27
N ASP A 177 11.26 -13.48 1.38
CA ASP A 177 12.13 -13.71 0.21
C ASP A 177 11.89 -15.07 -0.44
N ASP A 178 11.58 -16.11 0.36
CA ASP A 178 11.41 -17.47 -0.17
C ASP A 178 10.00 -17.71 -0.74
N LEU A 179 8.93 -17.14 -0.14
CA LEU A 179 7.53 -17.45 -0.51
C LEU A 179 6.74 -16.22 -0.95
N ALA A 180 6.66 -15.20 -0.06
CA ALA A 180 5.70 -14.12 -0.23
C ALA A 180 6.03 -13.25 -1.45
N PHE A 181 7.32 -13.06 -1.77
CA PHE A 181 7.74 -12.32 -2.94
C PHE A 181 7.70 -13.14 -4.24
N PRO A 182 8.32 -14.34 -4.32
CA PRO A 182 8.41 -15.08 -5.58
C PRO A 182 7.05 -15.49 -6.15
N VAL A 183 6.10 -15.89 -5.28
CA VAL A 183 4.82 -16.43 -5.75
C VAL A 183 3.99 -15.37 -6.47
N PRO A 184 3.61 -14.22 -5.89
CA PRO A 184 2.83 -13.20 -6.61
C PRO A 184 3.55 -12.62 -7.81
N PHE A 185 4.87 -12.46 -7.74
CA PHE A 185 5.66 -11.97 -8.87
C PHE A 185 5.58 -12.92 -10.07
N GLN A 186 5.76 -14.24 -9.82
CA GLN A 186 5.65 -15.25 -10.86
C GLN A 186 4.24 -15.37 -11.43
N VAL A 187 3.22 -15.27 -10.57
CA VAL A 187 1.81 -15.30 -11.01
C VAL A 187 1.48 -14.18 -11.98
N ILE A 188 1.93 -12.95 -11.69
CA ILE A 188 1.75 -11.81 -12.62
C ILE A 188 2.53 -12.03 -13.90
N SER A 189 3.76 -12.54 -13.81
CA SER A 189 4.59 -12.85 -14.99
C SER A 189 3.92 -13.92 -15.87
N ASP A 190 3.41 -14.99 -15.26
CA ASP A 190 2.68 -16.04 -15.96
C ASP A 190 1.38 -15.52 -16.60
N LEU A 191 0.61 -14.68 -15.86
CA LEU A 191 -0.63 -14.08 -16.35
C LEU A 191 -0.45 -13.24 -17.61
N LEU A 192 0.69 -12.54 -17.69
CA LEU A 192 1.09 -11.72 -18.83
C LEU A 192 1.92 -12.49 -19.86
N ASN A 193 2.27 -13.76 -19.55
CA ASN A 193 3.21 -14.58 -20.32
C ASN A 193 4.51 -13.83 -20.62
N MET A 194 5.12 -13.29 -19.55
CA MET A 194 6.35 -12.50 -19.64
C MET A 194 7.58 -13.39 -19.81
N PRO A 195 8.58 -12.94 -20.58
CA PRO A 195 9.89 -13.60 -20.61
C PRO A 195 10.54 -13.65 -19.22
N THR A 196 11.25 -14.73 -18.92
CA THR A 196 11.86 -14.97 -17.59
C THR A 196 13.30 -14.48 -17.48
N GLU A 197 13.93 -14.11 -18.62
CA GLU A 197 15.37 -13.79 -18.71
C GLU A 197 15.77 -12.57 -17.86
N ARG A 198 14.84 -11.65 -17.62
CA ARG A 198 15.07 -10.43 -16.83
C ARG A 198 14.19 -10.35 -15.58
N ALA A 199 13.75 -11.50 -15.07
CA ALA A 199 12.85 -11.52 -13.89
C ALA A 199 13.48 -10.84 -12.66
N ASP A 200 14.77 -11.07 -12.38
CA ASP A 200 15.46 -10.46 -11.24
C ASP A 200 15.58 -8.94 -11.40
N GLU A 201 15.88 -8.44 -12.60
CA GLU A 201 15.93 -7.00 -12.86
C GLU A 201 14.54 -6.36 -12.72
N MET A 202 13.49 -7.02 -13.22
CA MET A 202 12.11 -6.55 -13.06
C MET A 202 11.68 -6.51 -11.59
N ARG A 203 12.12 -7.50 -10.82
CA ARG A 203 11.94 -7.52 -9.36
C ARG A 203 12.58 -6.28 -8.72
N GLU A 204 13.85 -6.02 -9.02
CA GLU A 204 14.59 -4.88 -8.48
C GLU A 204 13.94 -3.54 -8.87
N TRP A 205 13.63 -3.33 -10.16
CA TRP A 205 12.97 -2.10 -10.62
C TRP A 205 11.62 -1.88 -9.93
N SER A 206 10.85 -2.93 -9.78
CA SER A 206 9.54 -2.87 -9.14
C SER A 206 9.64 -2.44 -7.67
N GLN A 207 10.60 -2.99 -6.92
CA GLN A 207 10.86 -2.60 -5.53
C GLN A 207 11.29 -1.14 -5.43
N ILE A 208 12.23 -0.70 -6.28
CA ILE A 208 12.72 0.69 -6.31
C ILE A 208 11.58 1.65 -6.64
N ILE A 209 10.75 1.33 -7.64
CA ILE A 209 9.62 2.18 -8.02
C ILE A 209 8.58 2.25 -6.90
N THR A 210 8.30 1.14 -6.20
CA THR A 210 7.37 1.10 -5.08
C THR A 210 7.82 2.01 -3.93
N ASN A 211 9.13 2.08 -3.63
CA ASN A 211 9.67 2.97 -2.60
C ASN A 211 9.32 4.43 -2.87
N SER A 212 9.27 4.84 -4.13
CA SER A 212 8.95 6.21 -4.52
C SER A 212 7.48 6.61 -4.34
N LEU A 213 6.60 5.66 -4.02
CA LEU A 213 5.18 5.93 -3.75
C LEU A 213 4.94 6.45 -2.33
N GLU A 214 5.94 6.34 -1.46
CA GLU A 214 5.84 6.83 -0.10
C GLU A 214 5.90 8.37 -0.05
N PRO A 215 5.04 9.01 0.75
CA PRO A 215 5.10 10.47 0.94
C PRO A 215 6.44 10.93 1.53
N THR A 216 7.13 10.04 2.24
CA THR A 216 8.42 10.26 2.91
C THR A 216 9.62 9.96 2.01
N ALA A 217 9.42 9.53 0.75
CA ALA A 217 10.51 9.20 -0.16
C ALA A 217 11.47 10.39 -0.32
N THR A 218 12.77 10.11 -0.23
CA THR A 218 13.85 11.08 -0.42
C THR A 218 14.02 11.48 -1.88
N ASP A 219 14.68 12.59 -2.16
CA ASP A 219 15.00 13.01 -3.53
C ASP A 219 15.90 11.97 -4.24
N GLU A 220 16.75 11.25 -3.49
CA GLU A 220 17.58 10.16 -4.01
C GLU A 220 16.73 8.94 -4.41
N GLU A 221 15.82 8.49 -3.56
CA GLU A 221 14.89 7.40 -3.88
C GLU A 221 14.00 7.75 -5.07
N LEU A 222 13.58 9.01 -5.19
CA LEU A 222 12.85 9.49 -6.36
C LEU A 222 13.69 9.41 -7.64
N ALA A 223 14.98 9.78 -7.59
CA ALA A 223 15.89 9.69 -8.73
C ALA A 223 16.17 8.22 -9.12
N GLN A 224 16.36 7.35 -8.15
CA GLN A 224 16.51 5.90 -8.38
C GLN A 224 15.26 5.32 -9.05
N SER A 225 14.08 5.72 -8.61
CA SER A 225 12.81 5.31 -9.23
C SER A 225 12.71 5.78 -10.69
N ASP A 226 13.09 7.02 -10.98
CA ASP A 226 13.08 7.52 -12.36
C ASP A 226 14.06 6.76 -13.25
N ALA A 227 15.24 6.37 -12.73
CA ALA A 227 16.20 5.53 -13.42
C ALA A 227 15.65 4.10 -13.66
N ALA A 228 14.97 3.50 -12.67
CA ALA A 228 14.33 2.19 -12.83
C ALA A 228 13.21 2.22 -13.88
N VAL A 229 12.37 3.25 -13.89
CA VAL A 229 11.33 3.45 -14.92
C VAL A 229 11.96 3.60 -16.31
N ALA A 230 13.09 4.31 -16.42
CA ALA A 230 13.81 4.48 -17.69
C ALA A 230 14.37 3.16 -18.25
N GLN A 231 14.55 2.13 -17.42
CA GLN A 231 14.90 0.77 -17.85
C GLN A 231 13.67 -0.09 -18.14
N LEU A 232 12.69 -0.04 -17.24
CA LEU A 232 11.48 -0.87 -17.31
C LEU A 232 10.62 -0.55 -18.56
N VAL A 233 10.41 0.73 -18.86
CA VAL A 233 9.53 1.13 -19.96
C VAL A 233 10.02 0.65 -21.33
N PRO A 234 11.29 0.82 -21.74
CA PRO A 234 11.80 0.27 -23.00
C PRO A 234 11.70 -1.26 -23.08
N TYR A 235 11.95 -1.95 -21.95
CA TYR A 235 11.81 -3.41 -21.89
C TYR A 235 10.36 -3.84 -22.12
N LEU A 236 9.40 -3.26 -21.42
CA LEU A 236 7.98 -3.56 -21.64
C LEU A 236 7.51 -3.17 -23.05
N THR A 237 8.05 -2.09 -23.63
CA THR A 237 7.76 -1.69 -25.01
C THR A 237 8.17 -2.80 -25.97
N SER A 238 9.39 -3.35 -25.84
CA SER A 238 9.87 -4.43 -26.72
C SER A 238 9.00 -5.68 -26.61
N ILE A 239 8.49 -6.00 -25.42
CA ILE A 239 7.57 -7.12 -25.20
C ILE A 239 6.21 -6.88 -25.88
N ILE A 240 5.65 -5.68 -25.75
CA ILE A 240 4.39 -5.33 -26.42
C ILE A 240 4.54 -5.42 -27.93
N GLU A 241 5.64 -4.91 -28.49
CA GLU A 241 5.91 -4.94 -29.94
C GLU A 241 6.07 -6.36 -30.44
N GLU A 242 6.77 -7.23 -29.71
CA GLU A 242 6.92 -8.64 -30.09
C GLU A 242 5.57 -9.38 -29.96
N ARG A 243 4.81 -9.13 -28.90
CA ARG A 243 3.50 -9.73 -28.70
C ARG A 243 2.50 -9.33 -29.79
N ARG A 244 2.55 -8.10 -30.28
CA ARG A 244 1.71 -7.65 -31.41
C ARG A 244 1.95 -8.44 -32.71
N LYS A 245 3.16 -8.96 -32.93
CA LYS A 245 3.47 -9.80 -34.11
C LYS A 245 2.92 -11.22 -33.93
N ASN A 246 2.90 -11.71 -32.69
CA ASN A 246 2.52 -13.07 -32.34
C ASN A 246 1.58 -13.08 -31.13
N LEU A 247 0.29 -12.78 -31.33
CA LEU A 247 -0.72 -12.82 -30.28
C LEU A 247 -0.93 -14.24 -29.78
N GLY A 248 -0.95 -14.41 -28.44
CA GLY A 248 -1.22 -15.67 -27.75
C GLY A 248 -2.58 -15.67 -27.04
N ASP A 249 -2.81 -16.71 -26.25
CA ASP A 249 -3.99 -16.84 -25.38
C ASP A 249 -3.65 -16.39 -23.93
N ASP A 250 -3.06 -15.20 -23.81
CA ASP A 250 -2.64 -14.60 -22.54
C ASP A 250 -3.28 -13.23 -22.33
N MET A 251 -3.17 -12.72 -21.09
CA MET A 251 -3.79 -11.43 -20.73
C MET A 251 -3.18 -10.28 -21.54
N LEU A 252 -1.87 -10.25 -21.77
CA LEU A 252 -1.24 -9.18 -22.55
C LEU A 252 -1.77 -9.14 -23.99
N SER A 253 -1.90 -10.30 -24.64
CA SER A 253 -2.51 -10.43 -25.98
C SER A 253 -3.96 -9.94 -25.98
N SER A 254 -4.73 -10.29 -24.94
CA SER A 254 -6.11 -9.83 -24.76
C SER A 254 -6.19 -8.31 -24.59
N LEU A 255 -5.28 -7.71 -23.83
CA LEU A 255 -5.22 -6.25 -23.61
C LEU A 255 -4.81 -5.50 -24.88
N ILE A 256 -3.86 -6.04 -25.66
CA ILE A 256 -3.43 -5.46 -26.95
C ILE A 256 -4.60 -5.40 -27.94
N THR A 257 -5.44 -6.42 -27.94
CA THR A 257 -6.59 -6.54 -28.85
C THR A 257 -7.89 -5.99 -28.27
N ALA A 258 -7.91 -5.63 -26.99
CA ALA A 258 -9.11 -5.17 -26.32
C ALA A 258 -9.71 -3.94 -26.99
N GLU A 259 -10.98 -4.06 -27.37
CA GLU A 259 -11.78 -3.00 -27.97
C GLU A 259 -13.15 -2.98 -27.28
N GLU A 260 -13.60 -1.81 -26.87
CA GLU A 260 -14.90 -1.63 -26.24
C GLU A 260 -15.66 -0.50 -26.94
N ALA A 261 -16.80 -0.83 -27.57
CA ALA A 261 -17.64 0.13 -28.29
C ALA A 261 -16.87 1.05 -29.26
N GLY A 262 -15.83 0.52 -29.93
CA GLY A 262 -14.94 1.28 -30.83
C GLY A 262 -13.74 1.96 -30.16
N ASP A 263 -13.69 1.97 -28.83
CA ASP A 263 -12.54 2.49 -28.07
C ASP A 263 -11.50 1.38 -27.86
N LYS A 264 -10.24 1.70 -28.15
CA LYS A 264 -9.09 0.85 -27.88
C LYS A 264 -8.23 1.48 -26.79
N MET A 265 -7.50 0.63 -26.09
CA MET A 265 -6.41 1.08 -25.24
C MET A 265 -5.26 1.54 -26.15
N THR A 266 -4.76 2.76 -25.94
CA THR A 266 -3.56 3.23 -26.64
C THR A 266 -2.33 2.48 -26.14
N THR A 267 -1.23 2.52 -26.89
CA THR A 267 0.04 1.89 -26.47
C THR A 267 0.53 2.49 -25.14
N ASP A 268 0.40 3.79 -24.97
CA ASP A 268 0.85 4.48 -23.75
C ASP A 268 -0.05 4.13 -22.54
N GLU A 269 -1.36 3.98 -22.75
CA GLU A 269 -2.29 3.52 -21.72
C GLU A 269 -2.02 2.06 -21.33
N LEU A 270 -1.74 1.20 -22.30
CA LEU A 270 -1.33 -0.18 -22.07
C LEU A 270 -0.01 -0.23 -21.28
N MET A 271 0.98 0.58 -21.67
CA MET A 271 2.25 0.70 -20.96
C MET A 271 2.04 1.15 -19.52
N ALA A 272 1.28 2.23 -19.30
CA ALA A 272 0.98 2.74 -17.96
C ALA A 272 0.23 1.69 -17.11
N PHE A 273 -0.63 0.88 -17.72
CA PHE A 273 -1.33 -0.21 -17.04
C PHE A 273 -0.39 -1.36 -16.69
N LEU A 274 0.50 -1.78 -17.57
CA LEU A 274 1.47 -2.85 -17.28
C LEU A 274 2.44 -2.46 -16.17
N VAL A 275 2.98 -1.24 -16.21
CA VAL A 275 3.82 -0.71 -15.12
C VAL A 275 3.05 -0.73 -13.80
N LEU A 276 1.81 -0.24 -13.80
CA LEU A 276 0.97 -0.28 -12.59
C LEU A 276 0.73 -1.71 -12.11
N LEU A 277 0.43 -2.64 -13.01
CA LEU A 277 0.14 -4.03 -12.65
C LEU A 277 1.33 -4.71 -11.99
N TYR A 278 2.54 -4.50 -12.51
CA TYR A 278 3.75 -5.01 -11.89
C TYR A 278 4.03 -4.40 -10.51
N ILE A 279 3.83 -3.10 -10.34
CA ILE A 279 4.09 -2.42 -9.08
C ILE A 279 3.03 -2.77 -8.03
N ALA A 280 1.76 -2.62 -8.38
CA ALA A 280 0.66 -2.75 -7.43
C ALA A 280 0.26 -4.21 -7.17
N GLY A 281 0.49 -5.10 -8.15
CA GLY A 281 -0.03 -6.45 -8.13
C GLY A 281 0.73 -7.39 -7.20
N HIS A 282 2.06 -7.30 -7.15
CA HIS A 282 2.81 -8.22 -6.29
C HIS A 282 3.14 -7.62 -4.91
N GLU A 283 3.59 -6.38 -4.83
CA GLU A 283 4.08 -5.80 -3.56
C GLU A 283 3.02 -5.79 -2.46
N THR A 284 1.76 -5.51 -2.79
CA THR A 284 0.67 -5.54 -1.82
C THR A 284 0.36 -6.96 -1.34
N THR A 285 0.43 -7.96 -2.22
CA THR A 285 0.19 -9.36 -1.87
C THR A 285 1.35 -9.94 -1.06
N VAL A 286 2.61 -9.57 -1.35
CA VAL A 286 3.78 -9.88 -0.51
C VAL A 286 3.52 -9.47 0.94
N ASN A 287 3.11 -8.22 1.14
CA ASN A 287 2.86 -7.71 2.48
C ASN A 287 1.62 -8.37 3.11
N LEU A 288 0.59 -8.71 2.33
CA LEU A 288 -0.58 -9.41 2.84
C LEU A 288 -0.25 -10.83 3.34
N ILE A 289 0.57 -11.58 2.59
CA ILE A 289 1.06 -12.91 3.02
C ILE A 289 1.87 -12.78 4.31
N GLY A 290 2.81 -11.83 4.37
CA GLY A 290 3.65 -11.58 5.54
C GLY A 290 2.84 -11.19 6.77
N ASN A 291 1.97 -10.19 6.64
CA ASN A 291 1.14 -9.69 7.74
C ASN A 291 0.15 -10.76 8.24
N SER A 292 -0.49 -11.49 7.32
CA SER A 292 -1.43 -12.57 7.66
C SER A 292 -0.73 -13.70 8.42
N THR A 293 0.44 -14.13 7.97
CA THR A 293 1.23 -15.15 8.65
C THR A 293 1.65 -14.70 10.04
N LEU A 294 2.17 -13.47 10.18
CA LEU A 294 2.56 -12.93 11.47
C LEU A 294 1.36 -12.78 12.42
N ALA A 295 0.22 -12.32 11.91
CA ALA A 295 -1.01 -12.18 12.69
C ALA A 295 -1.47 -13.53 13.23
N LEU A 296 -1.52 -14.57 12.39
CA LEU A 296 -1.91 -15.92 12.81
C LEU A 296 -0.92 -16.52 13.83
N LEU A 297 0.40 -16.36 13.63
CA LEU A 297 1.40 -16.86 14.58
C LEU A 297 1.32 -16.18 15.95
N ARG A 298 0.80 -14.95 16.02
CA ARG A 298 0.55 -14.23 17.27
C ARG A 298 -0.81 -14.56 17.92
N HIS A 299 -1.68 -15.28 17.20
CA HIS A 299 -3.01 -15.70 17.65
C HIS A 299 -3.17 -17.21 17.45
N PRO A 300 -2.55 -18.06 18.33
CA PRO A 300 -2.54 -19.52 18.16
C PRO A 300 -3.93 -20.18 18.10
N ASP A 301 -4.91 -19.60 18.78
CA ASP A 301 -6.31 -20.02 18.72
C ASP A 301 -6.89 -19.87 17.30
N GLN A 302 -6.60 -18.75 16.63
CA GLN A 302 -7.02 -18.50 15.25
C GLN A 302 -6.20 -19.32 14.24
N ALA A 303 -4.90 -19.49 14.48
CA ALA A 303 -4.05 -20.37 13.68
C ALA A 303 -4.56 -21.82 13.70
N SER A 304 -5.03 -22.32 14.84
CA SER A 304 -5.62 -23.65 14.97
C SER A 304 -6.84 -23.86 14.06
N LEU A 305 -7.65 -22.84 13.84
CA LEU A 305 -8.77 -22.90 12.89
C LEU A 305 -8.28 -23.06 11.45
N VAL A 306 -7.18 -22.38 11.09
CA VAL A 306 -6.57 -22.53 9.76
C VAL A 306 -5.99 -23.92 9.55
N HIS A 307 -5.35 -24.50 10.57
CA HIS A 307 -4.87 -25.90 10.51
C HIS A 307 -5.99 -26.90 10.24
N GLN A 308 -7.14 -26.69 10.88
CA GLN A 308 -8.27 -27.63 10.82
C GLN A 308 -9.11 -27.45 9.56
N HIS A 309 -9.30 -26.24 9.09
CA HIS A 309 -10.31 -25.91 8.09
C HIS A 309 -9.76 -25.19 6.85
N GLY A 310 -8.47 -24.81 6.84
CA GLY A 310 -7.88 -23.93 5.84
C GLY A 310 -8.37 -22.48 5.97
N LEU A 311 -8.01 -21.64 5.00
CA LEU A 311 -8.50 -20.27 4.89
C LEU A 311 -9.71 -20.23 3.96
N ASN A 312 -10.82 -19.69 4.44
CA ASN A 312 -11.98 -19.34 3.62
C ASN A 312 -12.03 -17.82 3.35
N SER A 313 -12.94 -17.38 2.48
CA SER A 313 -13.06 -15.97 2.11
C SER A 313 -13.33 -15.06 3.30
N GLN A 314 -14.10 -15.48 4.30
CA GLN A 314 -14.40 -14.71 5.51
C GLN A 314 -13.14 -14.52 6.37
N ALA A 315 -12.36 -15.57 6.54
CA ALA A 315 -11.08 -15.51 7.27
C ALA A 315 -10.08 -14.59 6.59
N ILE A 316 -10.01 -14.64 5.25
CA ILE A 316 -9.14 -13.73 4.46
C ILE A 316 -9.60 -12.29 4.58
N ASP A 317 -10.91 -12.02 4.55
CA ASP A 317 -11.47 -10.68 4.77
C ASP A 317 -11.14 -10.15 6.17
N GLU A 318 -11.11 -11.02 7.19
CA GLU A 318 -10.70 -10.61 8.53
C GLU A 318 -9.19 -10.32 8.61
N LEU A 319 -8.33 -11.12 7.97
CA LEU A 319 -6.90 -10.84 7.90
C LEU A 319 -6.62 -9.50 7.19
N LEU A 320 -7.34 -9.21 6.11
CA LEU A 320 -7.30 -7.92 5.41
C LEU A 320 -7.79 -6.76 6.27
N ARG A 321 -8.84 -6.99 7.07
CA ARG A 321 -9.32 -6.00 8.03
C ARG A 321 -8.30 -5.74 9.13
N PHE A 322 -7.76 -6.80 9.72
CA PHE A 322 -6.92 -6.76 10.92
C PHE A 322 -5.56 -6.11 10.66
N ASP A 323 -4.86 -6.48 9.59
CA ASP A 323 -3.57 -5.87 9.24
C ASP A 323 -3.36 -5.80 7.72
N GLY A 324 -4.27 -5.12 7.02
CA GLY A 324 -4.21 -4.93 5.57
C GLY A 324 -2.98 -4.12 5.15
N PRO A 325 -2.36 -4.46 4.02
CA PRO A 325 -1.12 -3.80 3.57
C PRO A 325 -1.30 -2.31 3.27
N VAL A 326 -2.36 -1.93 2.58
CA VAL A 326 -2.59 -0.53 2.19
C VAL A 326 -3.26 0.21 3.34
N GLN A 327 -2.50 1.10 3.98
CA GLN A 327 -2.96 1.85 5.15
C GLN A 327 -3.70 3.14 4.76
N HIS A 328 -3.31 3.77 3.65
CA HIS A 328 -3.85 5.05 3.23
C HIS A 328 -4.07 5.10 1.73
N THR A 329 -5.06 5.88 1.31
CA THR A 329 -5.18 6.32 -0.08
C THR A 329 -5.57 7.79 -0.14
N VAL A 330 -5.19 8.46 -1.23
CA VAL A 330 -5.37 9.90 -1.38
C VAL A 330 -6.65 10.21 -2.14
N ARG A 331 -7.33 11.29 -1.75
CA ARG A 331 -8.41 11.94 -2.51
C ARG A 331 -8.21 13.44 -2.50
N ILE A 332 -8.71 14.10 -3.53
CA ILE A 332 -8.62 15.55 -3.70
C ILE A 332 -10.02 16.08 -3.94
N PRO A 333 -10.59 16.88 -3.04
CA PRO A 333 -11.90 17.47 -3.25
C PRO A 333 -11.87 18.41 -4.47
N LEU A 334 -12.89 18.31 -5.32
CA LEU A 334 -13.09 19.14 -6.50
C LEU A 334 -13.91 20.41 -6.21
N LYS A 335 -14.60 20.42 -5.07
CA LYS A 335 -15.39 21.52 -4.51
C LYS A 335 -15.25 21.53 -2.99
N PRO A 336 -15.65 22.59 -2.27
CA PRO A 336 -15.67 22.58 -0.81
C PRO A 336 -16.51 21.41 -0.29
N VAL A 337 -15.96 20.65 0.66
CA VAL A 337 -16.65 19.54 1.34
C VAL A 337 -16.64 19.76 2.84
N GLN A 338 -17.59 19.17 3.55
CA GLN A 338 -17.73 19.35 4.99
C GLN A 338 -17.87 18.00 5.68
N TYR A 339 -17.26 17.89 6.86
CA TYR A 339 -17.36 16.76 7.76
C TYR A 339 -17.81 17.23 9.14
N GLU A 340 -18.69 16.46 9.77
CA GLU A 340 -19.17 16.75 11.11
C GLU A 340 -18.45 15.84 12.12
N ALA A 341 -17.83 16.44 13.16
CA ALA A 341 -17.21 15.69 14.23
C ALA A 341 -17.28 16.47 15.55
N HIS A 342 -17.66 15.81 16.62
CA HIS A 342 -17.75 16.38 17.99
C HIS A 342 -18.55 17.70 18.05
N GLY A 343 -19.62 17.80 17.24
CA GLY A 343 -20.45 19.02 17.15
C GLY A 343 -19.79 20.20 16.44
N ASN A 344 -18.67 19.97 15.74
CA ASN A 344 -18.02 20.96 14.90
C ASN A 344 -18.09 20.55 13.42
N THR A 345 -18.19 21.54 12.54
CA THR A 345 -18.10 21.36 11.09
C THR A 345 -16.67 21.66 10.62
N PHE A 346 -16.07 20.74 9.89
CA PHE A 346 -14.75 20.86 9.29
C PHE A 346 -14.92 21.05 7.78
N ALA A 347 -14.59 22.24 7.28
CA ALA A 347 -14.59 22.52 5.86
C ALA A 347 -13.22 22.20 5.25
N ILE A 348 -13.21 21.50 4.13
CA ILE A 348 -12.01 21.15 3.37
C ILE A 348 -12.14 21.80 1.98
N GLU A 349 -11.16 22.61 1.65
CA GLU A 349 -11.14 23.36 0.40
C GLU A 349 -10.71 22.48 -0.79
N PRO A 350 -11.15 22.83 -2.02
CA PRO A 350 -10.72 22.15 -3.24
C PRO A 350 -9.20 22.12 -3.37
N GLY A 351 -8.66 21.02 -3.88
CA GLY A 351 -7.23 20.84 -4.06
C GLY A 351 -6.45 20.45 -2.80
N THR A 352 -7.12 20.31 -1.64
CA THR A 352 -6.50 19.80 -0.42
C THR A 352 -6.20 18.29 -0.56
N VAL A 353 -5.05 17.84 -0.07
CA VAL A 353 -4.75 16.41 0.01
C VAL A 353 -5.50 15.79 1.17
N VAL A 354 -6.43 14.88 0.89
CA VAL A 354 -7.17 14.12 1.89
C VAL A 354 -6.65 12.68 1.91
N LEU A 355 -6.03 12.28 3.03
CA LEU A 355 -5.66 10.91 3.30
C LEU A 355 -6.85 10.19 3.91
N THR A 356 -7.43 9.24 3.17
CA THR A 356 -8.41 8.31 3.72
C THR A 356 -7.66 7.16 4.37
N SER A 357 -7.68 7.07 5.71
CA SER A 357 -7.00 6.00 6.43
C SER A 357 -7.82 4.72 6.42
N LEU A 358 -7.43 3.79 5.53
CA LEU A 358 -8.08 2.48 5.40
C LEU A 358 -7.82 1.62 6.65
N GLY A 359 -6.59 1.68 7.18
CA GLY A 359 -6.21 0.99 8.42
C GLY A 359 -7.02 1.47 9.61
N ALA A 360 -7.21 2.78 9.77
CA ALA A 360 -8.05 3.33 10.83
C ALA A 360 -9.53 2.93 10.67
N ALA A 361 -10.07 3.03 9.46
CA ALA A 361 -11.45 2.63 9.16
C ALA A 361 -11.71 1.16 9.47
N ASN A 362 -10.73 0.28 9.18
CA ASN A 362 -10.81 -1.15 9.49
C ASN A 362 -10.81 -1.47 11.00
N HIS A 363 -10.42 -0.51 11.83
CA HIS A 363 -10.40 -0.62 13.29
C HIS A 363 -11.43 0.31 13.97
N ASP A 364 -12.43 0.80 13.21
CA ASP A 364 -13.46 1.66 13.77
C ASP A 364 -14.48 0.85 14.60
N PRO A 365 -14.57 1.08 15.93
CA PRO A 365 -15.50 0.37 16.80
C PRO A 365 -16.97 0.69 16.50
N ALA A 366 -17.26 1.77 15.75
CA ALA A 366 -18.61 2.07 15.29
C ALA A 366 -19.14 1.00 14.31
N LEU A 367 -18.22 0.27 13.63
CA LEU A 367 -18.58 -0.81 12.70
C LEU A 367 -18.13 -2.19 13.17
N PHE A 368 -16.92 -2.30 13.71
CA PHE A 368 -16.32 -3.58 14.08
C PHE A 368 -16.22 -3.70 15.60
N ASP A 369 -17.05 -4.57 16.19
CA ASP A 369 -16.97 -4.87 17.62
C ASP A 369 -15.59 -5.47 17.96
N ALA A 370 -14.98 -5.07 19.09
CA ALA A 370 -13.63 -5.45 19.50
C ALA A 370 -12.64 -5.43 18.30
N PRO A 371 -12.38 -4.26 17.69
CA PRO A 371 -11.70 -4.18 16.39
C PRO A 371 -10.23 -4.62 16.44
N HIS A 372 -9.61 -4.66 17.62
CA HIS A 372 -8.23 -5.12 17.83
C HIS A 372 -8.11 -6.62 18.07
N GLU A 373 -9.22 -7.34 18.11
CA GLU A 373 -9.23 -8.81 18.17
C GLU A 373 -9.24 -9.37 16.74
N LEU A 374 -8.34 -10.32 16.48
CA LEU A 374 -8.39 -11.15 15.28
C LEU A 374 -9.43 -12.25 15.48
N ARG A 375 -10.48 -12.26 14.67
CA ARG A 375 -11.54 -13.26 14.71
C ARG A 375 -11.88 -13.70 13.30
N LEU A 376 -11.38 -14.86 12.88
CA LEU A 376 -11.55 -15.38 11.52
C LEU A 376 -13.02 -15.65 11.14
N ASP A 377 -13.89 -15.75 12.13
CA ASP A 377 -15.34 -15.93 11.99
C ASP A 377 -16.14 -14.63 12.09
N ARG A 378 -15.46 -13.45 12.08
CA ARG A 378 -16.14 -12.15 12.19
C ARG A 378 -17.21 -11.97 11.10
N PRO A 379 -18.48 -11.77 11.46
CA PRO A 379 -19.58 -11.84 10.48
C PRO A 379 -19.60 -10.68 9.48
N ASN A 380 -19.00 -9.55 9.84
CA ASN A 380 -18.92 -8.33 9.00
C ASN A 380 -17.51 -8.02 8.48
N SER A 381 -16.59 -8.99 8.50
CA SER A 381 -15.23 -8.82 7.98
C SER A 381 -15.19 -8.32 6.53
N HIS A 382 -16.12 -8.79 5.69
CA HIS A 382 -16.27 -8.39 4.28
C HIS A 382 -16.49 -6.88 4.06
N ARG A 383 -16.82 -6.13 5.11
CA ARG A 383 -16.98 -4.67 5.06
C ARG A 383 -15.65 -3.91 5.19
N HIS A 384 -14.54 -4.61 5.29
CA HIS A 384 -13.23 -3.97 5.37
C HIS A 384 -12.94 -3.05 4.18
N MET A 385 -12.07 -2.05 4.40
CA MET A 385 -11.65 -1.07 3.38
C MET A 385 -10.27 -1.37 2.78
N ALA A 386 -9.65 -2.54 3.06
CA ALA A 386 -8.30 -2.86 2.59
C ALA A 386 -8.13 -2.81 1.06
N PHE A 387 -9.22 -3.03 0.32
CA PHE A 387 -9.28 -2.87 -1.14
C PHE A 387 -9.85 -1.52 -1.59
N ALA A 388 -9.90 -0.54 -0.71
CA ALA A 388 -10.60 0.73 -0.90
C ALA A 388 -12.10 0.55 -1.20
N SER A 389 -12.73 1.53 -1.88
CA SER A 389 -14.15 1.49 -2.24
C SER A 389 -14.43 2.41 -3.43
N GLY A 390 -15.66 2.34 -3.99
CA GLY A 390 -16.08 3.16 -5.13
C GLY A 390 -15.46 2.72 -6.44
N ILE A 391 -15.33 3.65 -7.38
CA ILE A 391 -14.87 3.37 -8.75
C ILE A 391 -13.43 2.82 -8.80
N HIS A 392 -12.60 3.15 -7.82
CA HIS A 392 -11.22 2.67 -7.68
C HIS A 392 -11.08 1.43 -6.77
N TYR A 393 -12.15 0.69 -6.49
CA TYR A 393 -12.05 -0.60 -5.80
C TYR A 393 -11.02 -1.49 -6.49
N CYS A 394 -10.16 -2.18 -5.70
CA CYS A 394 -9.03 -2.95 -6.20
C CYS A 394 -9.43 -3.92 -7.33
N LEU A 395 -8.74 -3.80 -8.47
CA LEU A 395 -8.98 -4.66 -9.64
C LEU A 395 -8.53 -6.10 -9.37
N GLY A 396 -7.40 -6.27 -8.67
CA GLY A 396 -6.78 -7.55 -8.36
C GLY A 396 -7.28 -8.22 -7.08
N SER A 397 -8.36 -7.74 -6.46
CA SER A 397 -8.84 -8.25 -5.16
C SER A 397 -9.10 -9.76 -5.15
N ALA A 398 -9.65 -10.31 -6.23
CA ALA A 398 -9.89 -11.75 -6.35
C ALA A 398 -8.58 -12.56 -6.42
N LEU A 399 -7.58 -12.06 -7.15
CA LEU A 399 -6.27 -12.70 -7.25
C LEU A 399 -5.54 -12.64 -5.91
N ALA A 400 -5.48 -11.48 -5.27
CA ALA A 400 -4.81 -11.33 -3.97
C ALA A 400 -5.41 -12.24 -2.89
N LYS A 401 -6.74 -12.38 -2.85
CA LYS A 401 -7.41 -13.34 -1.93
C LYS A 401 -7.02 -14.78 -2.25
N LEU A 402 -7.01 -15.16 -3.53
CA LEU A 402 -6.63 -16.50 -3.97
C LEU A 402 -5.18 -16.83 -3.60
N GLU A 403 -4.27 -15.90 -3.81
CA GLU A 403 -2.85 -16.09 -3.47
C GLU A 403 -2.64 -16.27 -1.97
N VAL A 404 -3.31 -15.48 -1.13
CA VAL A 404 -3.25 -15.64 0.33
C VAL A 404 -3.92 -16.94 0.77
N GLU A 405 -5.06 -17.29 0.21
CA GLU A 405 -5.75 -18.55 0.49
C GLU A 405 -4.80 -19.74 0.29
N VAL A 406 -4.14 -19.78 -0.87
CA VAL A 406 -3.24 -20.88 -1.22
C VAL A 406 -1.93 -20.81 -0.43
N ALA A 407 -1.25 -19.67 -0.41
CA ALA A 407 0.07 -19.57 0.19
C ALA A 407 0.02 -19.73 1.71
N VAL A 408 -0.80 -18.92 2.39
CA VAL A 408 -0.90 -18.97 3.85
C VAL A 408 -1.64 -20.22 4.30
N GLY A 409 -2.72 -20.61 3.61
CA GLY A 409 -3.47 -21.82 3.92
C GLY A 409 -2.59 -23.08 3.85
N THR A 410 -1.83 -23.26 2.77
CA THR A 410 -0.93 -24.41 2.60
C THR A 410 0.21 -24.38 3.62
N LEU A 411 0.82 -23.21 3.88
CA LEU A 411 1.87 -23.05 4.87
C LEU A 411 1.42 -23.56 6.25
N PHE A 412 0.28 -23.07 6.74
CA PHE A 412 -0.26 -23.46 8.05
C PHE A 412 -0.71 -24.94 8.09
N GLN A 413 -1.29 -25.46 7.03
CA GLN A 413 -1.69 -26.88 6.97
C GLN A 413 -0.49 -27.82 6.98
N ARG A 414 0.60 -27.46 6.30
CA ARG A 414 1.80 -28.31 6.22
C ARG A 414 2.67 -28.25 7.47
N PHE A 415 2.72 -27.09 8.15
CA PHE A 415 3.64 -26.84 9.26
C PHE A 415 2.91 -26.37 10.53
N PRO A 416 2.14 -27.24 11.19
CA PRO A 416 1.32 -26.84 12.35
C PRO A 416 2.15 -26.40 13.56
N ASN A 417 3.42 -26.81 13.65
CA ASN A 417 4.32 -26.48 14.77
C ASN A 417 5.27 -25.30 14.43
N MET A 418 5.12 -24.68 13.26
CA MET A 418 6.01 -23.59 12.88
C MET A 418 5.97 -22.44 13.89
N HIS A 419 7.11 -21.82 14.09
CA HIS A 419 7.24 -20.69 15.00
C HIS A 419 8.26 -19.67 14.50
N ILE A 420 8.18 -18.44 15.04
CA ILE A 420 9.03 -17.33 14.64
C ILE A 420 10.43 -17.51 15.23
N ILE A 421 11.46 -17.35 14.40
CA ILE A 421 12.86 -17.27 14.81
C ILE A 421 13.28 -15.79 14.83
N GLY A 422 13.79 -15.33 15.98
CA GLY A 422 14.22 -13.93 16.13
C GLY A 422 13.08 -12.95 16.30
N THR A 423 13.29 -11.72 15.86
CA THR A 423 12.31 -10.64 15.97
C THR A 423 11.93 -10.14 14.57
N PRO A 424 10.65 -10.23 14.18
CA PRO A 424 10.19 -9.66 12.92
C PRO A 424 10.45 -8.16 12.84
N SER A 425 10.94 -7.68 11.72
CA SER A 425 11.11 -6.25 11.46
C SER A 425 10.06 -5.73 10.50
N TRP A 426 9.60 -4.50 10.73
CA TRP A 426 8.65 -3.84 9.86
C TRP A 426 9.36 -2.99 8.81
N ARG A 427 8.75 -2.88 7.64
CA ARG A 427 9.18 -1.94 6.61
C ARG A 427 8.98 -0.51 7.08
N ASP A 428 9.93 0.35 6.75
CA ASP A 428 9.91 1.78 7.12
C ASP A 428 9.03 2.57 6.14
N ARG A 429 7.73 2.22 6.07
CA ARG A 429 6.76 2.79 5.13
C ARG A 429 5.45 3.14 5.81
N LEU A 430 4.83 4.23 5.33
CA LEU A 430 3.54 4.72 5.80
C LEU A 430 2.37 4.12 5.00
N THR A 431 2.49 4.13 3.67
CA THR A 431 1.37 3.81 2.77
C THR A 431 1.16 2.31 2.64
N ILE A 432 2.26 1.56 2.47
CA ILE A 432 2.22 0.10 2.30
C ILE A 432 2.92 -0.55 3.49
N ARG A 433 2.11 -0.99 4.46
CA ARG A 433 2.55 -1.66 5.67
C ARG A 433 2.87 -3.13 5.40
N GLY A 434 4.02 -3.59 5.88
CA GLY A 434 4.39 -4.98 5.76
C GLY A 434 5.60 -5.34 6.60
N VAL A 435 5.76 -6.65 6.82
CA VAL A 435 6.93 -7.22 7.47
C VAL A 435 8.09 -7.20 6.47
N ASN A 436 9.27 -6.75 6.92
CA ASN A 436 10.47 -6.73 6.10
C ASN A 436 11.15 -8.11 6.05
N GLN A 437 11.20 -8.78 7.19
CA GLN A 437 11.75 -10.13 7.34
C GLN A 437 10.93 -10.93 8.36
N LEU A 438 10.66 -12.19 8.06
CA LEU A 438 9.97 -13.12 8.94
C LEU A 438 10.56 -14.51 8.80
N GLN A 439 11.59 -14.79 9.63
CA GLN A 439 12.23 -16.09 9.69
C GLN A 439 11.40 -17.06 10.52
N LEU A 440 11.09 -18.24 9.95
CA LEU A 440 10.31 -19.28 10.60
C LEU A 440 11.09 -20.59 10.69
N SER A 441 10.98 -21.28 11.85
CA SER A 441 11.25 -22.71 11.97
C SER A 441 10.00 -23.47 11.51
N LEU A 442 10.18 -24.55 10.79
CA LEU A 442 9.09 -25.40 10.30
C LEU A 442 8.90 -26.68 11.12
N SER A 443 9.68 -26.81 12.20
CA SER A 443 9.67 -27.97 13.11
C SER A 443 8.99 -27.66 14.43
#